data_df0c8d1d568fe74c2a767797d880ba93
#
_entry.id   df0c8d1d568fe74c2a767797d880ba93
#
_cell.length_a   1.000
_cell.length_b   1.000
_cell.length_c   1.000
_cell.angle_alpha   90.00
_cell.angle_beta   90.00
_cell.angle_gamma   90.00
#
_symmetry.space_group_name_H-M   'P 1'
#
loop_
_entity.id
_entity.type
_entity.pdbx_description
1 polymer ?
#
loop_
_entity_poly.entity_id
_entity_poly.type
_entity_poly.pdbx_seq_one_letter_code
_entity_poly.pdbx_strand_id
1 'polypeptide(L)'
;MTALKISSANKMAYGIGSVAFGIFGVGFDFFLLLFYSQVMGVDAYLVGLALLIALIFDSLSDPLIGYFSDNTHSRWGRRHPYMYIAAIPVALSYFFVWNPPSGVSGNDLFPYILMMAIFVRTMITLYEIPNSALVAEITDDYDERTSILSYRYFFGWAGGILMGYYALTYLLV
;
A
#
# COMPACT_ATOMS: atom_id res chain seq x y z
N MET A 1 36.60 -8.07 3.07
CA MET A 1 35.62 -8.48 4.09
C MET A 1 34.50 -9.19 3.35
N THR A 2 34.33 -10.50 3.58
CA THR A 2 33.21 -11.25 3.01
C THR A 2 31.93 -10.73 3.64
N ALA A 3 31.10 -10.03 2.87
CA ALA A 3 29.79 -9.59 3.30
C ALA A 3 28.99 -10.81 3.80
N LEU A 4 28.43 -10.72 4.99
CA LEU A 4 27.58 -11.78 5.56
C LEU A 4 26.35 -11.93 4.66
N LYS A 5 26.27 -13.03 3.93
CA LYS A 5 25.10 -13.35 3.11
C LYS A 5 23.87 -13.54 4.00
N ILE A 6 22.82 -12.77 3.68
CA ILE A 6 21.52 -12.89 4.37
C ILE A 6 20.88 -14.21 3.97
N SER A 7 20.35 -14.95 4.96
CA SER A 7 19.70 -16.22 4.69
C SER A 7 18.48 -16.07 3.79
N SER A 8 18.21 -17.02 2.90
CA SER A 8 17.01 -17.02 2.05
C SER A 8 15.72 -16.95 2.86
N ALA A 9 15.70 -17.53 4.06
CA ALA A 9 14.54 -17.45 4.96
C ALA A 9 14.24 -16.00 5.38
N ASN A 10 15.26 -15.20 5.70
CA ASN A 10 15.09 -13.79 6.06
C ASN A 10 14.64 -12.96 4.86
N LYS A 11 15.15 -13.24 3.65
CA LYS A 11 14.72 -12.59 2.41
C LYS A 11 13.26 -12.92 2.09
N MET A 12 12.85 -14.18 2.27
CA MET A 12 11.45 -14.59 2.13
C MET A 12 10.54 -13.91 3.16
N ALA A 13 10.94 -13.89 4.43
CA ALA A 13 10.16 -13.24 5.49
C ALA A 13 9.95 -11.74 5.20
N TYR A 14 10.97 -11.05 4.72
CA TYR A 14 10.86 -9.66 4.28
C TYR A 14 9.95 -9.52 3.06
N GLY A 15 10.11 -10.41 2.05
CA GLY A 15 9.32 -10.40 0.83
C GLY A 15 7.83 -10.65 1.04
N ILE A 16 7.46 -11.58 1.92
CA ILE A 16 6.06 -11.93 2.22
C ILE A 16 5.26 -10.69 2.69
N GLY A 17 5.89 -9.77 3.42
CA GLY A 17 5.25 -8.50 3.79
C GLY A 17 4.76 -7.67 2.60
N SER A 18 5.35 -7.85 1.43
CA SER A 18 4.99 -7.13 0.21
C SER A 18 3.75 -7.68 -0.51
N VAL A 19 3.22 -8.82 -0.10
CA VAL A 19 1.93 -9.34 -0.60
C VAL A 19 0.81 -8.32 -0.37
N ALA A 20 0.77 -7.71 0.82
CA ALA A 20 -0.21 -6.69 1.16
C ALA A 20 -0.09 -5.46 0.25
N PHE A 21 1.14 -5.05 -0.07
CA PHE A 21 1.41 -3.95 -1.00
C PHE A 21 0.94 -4.28 -2.43
N GLY A 22 1.15 -5.50 -2.90
CA GLY A 22 0.66 -5.97 -4.20
C GLY A 22 -0.87 -6.02 -4.29
N ILE A 23 -1.53 -6.50 -3.23
CA ILE A 23 -2.99 -6.48 -3.10
C ILE A 23 -3.51 -5.05 -3.17
N PHE A 24 -2.90 -4.14 -2.39
CA PHE A 24 -3.25 -2.73 -2.40
C PHE A 24 -3.08 -2.12 -3.79
N GLY A 25 -1.90 -2.23 -4.41
CA GLY A 25 -1.61 -1.59 -5.68
C GLY A 25 -2.58 -2.00 -6.78
N VAL A 26 -2.74 -3.30 -7.01
CA VAL A 26 -3.65 -3.80 -8.04
C VAL A 26 -5.12 -3.46 -7.74
N GLY A 27 -5.56 -3.62 -6.49
CA GLY A 27 -6.92 -3.29 -6.11
C GLY A 27 -7.21 -1.80 -6.26
N PHE A 28 -6.36 -0.97 -5.70
CA PHE A 28 -6.58 0.47 -5.67
C PHE A 28 -6.38 1.15 -7.04
N ASP A 29 -5.30 0.81 -7.74
CA ASP A 29 -4.94 1.51 -8.98
C ASP A 29 -5.76 1.04 -10.19
N PHE A 30 -6.19 -0.24 -10.22
CA PHE A 30 -6.90 -0.81 -11.36
C PHE A 30 -8.39 -1.05 -11.11
N PHE A 31 -8.77 -1.53 -9.94
CA PHE A 31 -10.13 -1.99 -9.70
C PHE A 31 -11.03 -1.00 -8.97
N LEU A 32 -10.46 -0.04 -8.24
CA LEU A 32 -11.28 0.90 -7.46
C LEU A 32 -12.16 1.78 -8.35
N LEU A 33 -11.61 2.28 -9.45
CA LEU A 33 -12.37 3.06 -10.44
C LEU A 33 -13.52 2.22 -11.02
N LEU A 34 -13.24 0.97 -11.39
CA LEU A 34 -14.26 0.07 -11.96
C LEU A 34 -15.35 -0.27 -10.94
N PHE A 35 -14.97 -0.58 -9.72
CA PHE A 35 -15.92 -0.90 -8.64
C PHE A 35 -16.88 0.27 -8.39
N TYR A 36 -16.36 1.45 -8.14
CA TYR A 36 -17.23 2.59 -7.84
C TYR A 36 -18.03 3.08 -9.04
N SER A 37 -17.49 3.00 -10.26
CA SER A 37 -18.23 3.44 -11.45
C SER A 37 -19.23 2.42 -11.96
N GLN A 38 -18.90 1.13 -11.98
CA GLN A 38 -19.75 0.11 -12.59
C GLN A 38 -20.68 -0.59 -11.58
N VAL A 39 -20.20 -0.81 -10.34
CA VAL A 39 -20.98 -1.52 -9.32
C VAL A 39 -21.77 -0.53 -8.46
N MET A 40 -21.14 0.57 -8.02
CA MET A 40 -21.78 1.55 -7.14
C MET A 40 -22.49 2.69 -7.87
N GLY A 41 -22.34 2.78 -9.21
CA GLY A 41 -23.04 3.76 -10.05
C GLY A 41 -22.56 5.21 -9.89
N VAL A 42 -21.34 5.42 -9.41
CA VAL A 42 -20.70 6.76 -9.30
C VAL A 42 -20.17 7.17 -10.67
N ASP A 43 -20.33 8.44 -11.03
CA ASP A 43 -19.73 8.99 -12.26
C ASP A 43 -18.22 8.73 -12.25
N ALA A 44 -17.70 8.09 -13.30
CA ALA A 44 -16.29 7.75 -13.45
C ALA A 44 -15.36 8.98 -13.36
N TYR A 45 -15.86 10.15 -13.79
CA TYR A 45 -15.13 11.42 -13.65
C TYR A 45 -14.92 11.79 -12.19
N LEU A 46 -15.93 11.62 -11.32
CA LEU A 46 -15.82 11.92 -9.89
C LEU A 46 -14.88 10.95 -9.18
N VAL A 47 -14.96 9.66 -9.52
CA VAL A 47 -14.03 8.68 -8.99
C VAL A 47 -12.58 9.00 -9.38
N GLY A 48 -12.35 9.29 -10.67
CA GLY A 48 -11.05 9.71 -11.18
C GLY A 48 -10.53 10.97 -10.52
N LEU A 49 -11.41 11.95 -10.27
CA LEU A 49 -11.08 13.19 -9.56
C LEU A 49 -10.65 12.90 -8.11
N ALA A 50 -11.39 12.04 -7.40
CA ALA A 50 -11.02 11.64 -6.03
C ALA A 50 -9.64 10.97 -5.98
N LEU A 51 -9.36 10.05 -6.92
CA LEU A 51 -8.06 9.38 -7.03
C LEU A 51 -6.93 10.37 -7.37
N LEU A 52 -7.18 11.33 -8.26
CA LEU A 52 -6.22 12.37 -8.61
C LEU A 52 -5.87 13.25 -7.40
N ILE A 53 -6.87 13.70 -6.65
CA ILE A 53 -6.66 14.50 -5.43
C ILE A 53 -5.87 13.69 -4.41
N ALA A 54 -6.21 12.41 -4.21
CA ALA A 54 -5.49 11.53 -3.31
C ALA A 54 -4.03 11.34 -3.74
N LEU A 55 -3.75 11.23 -5.04
CA LEU A 55 -2.38 11.13 -5.59
C LEU A 55 -1.57 12.42 -5.36
N ILE A 56 -2.19 13.59 -5.55
CA ILE A 56 -1.54 14.87 -5.24
C ILE A 56 -1.20 14.96 -3.75
N PHE A 57 -2.13 14.57 -2.89
CA PHE A 57 -1.90 14.54 -1.45
C PHE A 57 -0.75 13.59 -1.07
N ASP A 58 -0.71 12.41 -1.68
CA ASP A 58 0.33 11.40 -1.50
C ASP A 58 1.72 11.97 -1.84
N SER A 59 1.84 12.62 -3.01
CA SER A 59 3.10 13.24 -3.45
C SER A 59 3.65 14.29 -2.48
N LEU A 60 2.79 14.93 -1.69
CA LEU A 60 3.16 15.90 -0.67
C LEU A 60 3.47 15.22 0.68
N SER A 61 2.73 14.17 1.01
CA SER A 61 2.89 13.46 2.30
C SER A 61 4.09 12.51 2.32
N ASP A 62 4.45 11.92 1.18
CA ASP A 62 5.56 10.97 1.07
C ASP A 62 6.90 11.51 1.57
N PRO A 63 7.38 12.70 1.12
CA PRO A 63 8.62 13.28 1.63
C PRO A 63 8.55 13.59 3.14
N LEU A 64 7.38 14.01 3.64
CA LEU A 64 7.18 14.31 5.06
C LEU A 64 7.29 13.04 5.90
N ILE A 65 6.63 11.96 5.47
CA ILE A 65 6.68 10.66 6.15
C ILE A 65 8.11 10.11 6.12
N GLY A 66 8.80 10.22 4.97
CA GLY A 66 10.20 9.86 4.84
C GLY A 66 11.08 10.61 5.85
N TYR A 67 10.95 11.93 5.87
CA TYR A 67 11.71 12.77 6.80
C TYR A 67 11.43 12.41 8.27
N PHE A 68 10.18 12.24 8.68
CA PHE A 68 9.84 11.88 10.05
C PHE A 68 10.37 10.49 10.42
N SER A 69 10.21 9.50 9.52
CA SER A 69 10.68 8.13 9.78
C SER A 69 12.20 8.05 9.93
N ASP A 70 12.95 8.85 9.15
CA ASP A 70 14.42 8.86 9.21
C ASP A 70 14.96 9.57 10.46
N ASN A 71 14.24 10.57 10.99
CA ASN A 71 14.64 11.35 12.15
C ASN A 71 14.06 10.85 13.49
N THR A 72 13.25 9.81 13.47
CA THR A 72 12.66 9.24 14.68
C THR A 72 13.68 8.43 15.47
N HIS A 73 13.75 8.68 16.78
CA HIS A 73 14.57 7.91 17.73
C HIS A 73 13.66 7.07 18.63
N SER A 74 13.69 5.76 18.43
CA SER A 74 12.86 4.81 19.19
C SER A 74 13.67 3.59 19.62
N ARG A 75 13.28 2.96 20.75
CA ARG A 75 13.84 1.70 21.23
C ARG A 75 13.61 0.53 20.27
N TRP A 76 12.69 0.66 19.32
CA TRP A 76 12.38 -0.33 18.29
C TRP A 76 13.07 -0.02 16.96
N GLY A 77 14.00 0.95 16.94
CA GLY A 77 14.60 1.45 15.71
C GLY A 77 13.84 2.66 15.14
N ARG A 78 14.36 3.25 14.07
CA ARG A 78 13.81 4.49 13.48
C ARG A 78 12.50 4.23 12.76
N ARG A 79 12.40 3.15 12.00
CA ARG A 79 11.37 2.87 10.98
C ARG A 79 10.27 1.93 11.45
N HIS A 80 10.59 0.98 12.33
CA HIS A 80 9.64 -0.03 12.81
C HIS A 80 8.37 0.54 13.47
N PRO A 81 8.42 1.63 14.28
CA PRO A 81 7.21 2.18 14.88
C PRO A 81 6.15 2.57 13.85
N TYR A 82 6.56 3.18 12.72
CA TYR A 82 5.65 3.58 11.64
C TYR A 82 4.97 2.37 11.00
N MET A 83 5.74 1.32 10.71
CA MET A 83 5.22 0.08 10.14
C MET A 83 4.21 -0.61 11.06
N TYR A 84 4.49 -0.66 12.37
CA TYR A 84 3.58 -1.27 13.34
C TYR A 84 2.29 -0.45 13.53
N ILE A 85 2.41 0.87 13.61
CA ILE A 85 1.25 1.76 13.73
C ILE A 85 0.38 1.70 12.48
N ALA A 86 0.99 1.61 11.30
CA ALA A 86 0.27 1.59 10.04
C ALA A 86 -0.47 0.26 9.76
N ALA A 87 -0.01 -0.87 10.30
CA ALA A 87 -0.50 -2.19 9.91
C ALA A 87 -2.02 -2.36 10.12
N ILE A 88 -2.56 -1.97 11.27
CA ILE A 88 -3.99 -2.06 11.58
C ILE A 88 -4.80 -1.02 10.76
N PRO A 89 -4.44 0.28 10.75
CA PRO A 89 -5.13 1.26 9.94
C PRO A 89 -5.15 0.94 8.45
N VAL A 90 -4.07 0.39 7.87
CA VAL A 90 -4.04 -0.07 6.48
C VAL A 90 -5.12 -1.12 6.23
N ALA A 91 -5.20 -2.16 7.06
CA ALA A 91 -6.17 -3.23 6.90
C ALA A 91 -7.61 -2.71 7.03
N LEU A 92 -7.88 -1.87 8.04
CA LEU A 92 -9.21 -1.31 8.27
C LEU A 92 -9.62 -0.35 7.16
N SER A 93 -8.75 0.56 6.75
CA SER A 93 -9.06 1.53 5.70
C SER A 93 -9.30 0.83 4.36
N TYR A 94 -8.51 -0.20 4.05
CA TYR A 94 -8.70 -1.00 2.85
C TYR A 94 -10.02 -1.79 2.89
N PHE A 95 -10.39 -2.33 4.05
CA PHE A 95 -11.70 -2.95 4.22
C PHE A 95 -12.85 -1.96 3.97
N PHE A 96 -12.78 -0.77 4.56
CA PHE A 96 -13.84 0.23 4.39
C PHE A 96 -13.94 0.77 2.97
N VAL A 97 -12.83 0.95 2.25
CA VAL A 97 -12.89 1.44 0.87
C VAL A 97 -13.64 0.49 -0.06
N TRP A 98 -13.65 -0.82 0.24
CA TRP A 98 -14.41 -1.81 -0.53
C TRP A 98 -15.81 -2.10 0.05
N ASN A 99 -16.14 -1.53 1.20
CA ASN A 99 -17.43 -1.68 1.86
C ASN A 99 -18.01 -0.30 2.18
N PRO A 100 -18.47 0.45 1.18
CA PRO A 100 -19.06 1.77 1.40
C PRO A 100 -20.34 1.68 2.25
N PRO A 101 -20.72 2.77 2.95
CA PRO A 101 -21.87 2.77 3.83
C PRO A 101 -23.16 2.49 3.08
N SER A 102 -24.00 1.60 3.65
CA SER A 102 -25.32 1.29 3.12
C SER A 102 -26.25 2.51 3.17
N GLY A 103 -26.99 2.75 2.09
CA GLY A 103 -27.94 3.87 2.00
C GLY A 103 -27.41 5.12 1.30
N VAL A 104 -26.14 5.15 0.92
CA VAL A 104 -25.55 6.17 0.05
C VAL A 104 -25.23 5.53 -1.31
N SER A 105 -25.61 6.17 -2.41
CA SER A 105 -25.40 5.62 -3.75
C SER A 105 -25.12 6.70 -4.78
N GLY A 106 -24.55 6.29 -5.90
CA GLY A 106 -24.24 7.23 -6.98
C GLY A 106 -23.26 8.32 -6.54
N ASN A 107 -23.43 9.50 -7.06
CA ASN A 107 -22.50 10.63 -6.87
C ASN A 107 -22.39 11.15 -5.43
N ASP A 108 -23.33 10.81 -4.55
CA ASP A 108 -23.27 11.17 -3.12
C ASP A 108 -22.15 10.42 -2.39
N LEU A 109 -21.61 9.35 -2.99
CA LEU A 109 -20.43 8.64 -2.49
C LEU A 109 -19.10 9.41 -2.69
N PHE A 110 -19.07 10.46 -3.50
CA PHE A 110 -17.83 11.17 -3.81
C PHE A 110 -17.03 11.62 -2.58
N PRO A 111 -17.62 12.26 -1.55
CA PRO A 111 -16.88 12.65 -0.35
C PRO A 111 -16.29 11.45 0.41
N TYR A 112 -17.02 10.34 0.43
CA TYR A 112 -16.55 9.10 1.05
C TYR A 112 -15.35 8.52 0.29
N ILE A 113 -15.45 8.42 -1.03
CA ILE A 113 -14.37 7.91 -1.90
C ILE A 113 -13.11 8.78 -1.72
N LEU A 114 -13.26 10.10 -1.77
CA LEU A 114 -12.15 11.03 -1.60
C LEU A 114 -11.46 10.85 -0.25
N MET A 115 -12.25 10.82 0.83
CA MET A 115 -11.72 10.69 2.19
C MET A 115 -11.03 9.34 2.39
N MET A 116 -11.65 8.24 1.92
CA MET A 116 -11.07 6.91 2.01
C MET A 116 -9.83 6.76 1.13
N ALA A 117 -9.83 7.32 -0.07
CA ALA A 117 -8.67 7.29 -0.96
C ALA A 117 -7.45 7.98 -0.34
N ILE A 118 -7.63 9.18 0.21
CA ILE A 118 -6.54 9.89 0.94
C ILE A 118 -6.09 9.07 2.15
N PHE A 119 -7.02 8.56 2.94
CA PHE A 119 -6.71 7.83 4.17
C PHE A 119 -5.96 6.53 3.89
N VAL A 120 -6.44 5.72 2.93
CA VAL A 120 -5.77 4.46 2.53
C VAL A 120 -4.35 4.74 2.04
N ARG A 121 -4.18 5.72 1.13
CA ARG A 121 -2.85 6.10 0.62
C ARG A 121 -1.93 6.54 1.74
N THR A 122 -2.37 7.43 2.62
CA THR A 122 -1.55 7.88 3.76
C THR A 122 -1.14 6.73 4.66
N MET A 123 -2.04 5.80 4.95
CA MET A 123 -1.72 4.64 5.80
C MET A 123 -0.76 3.67 5.13
N ILE A 124 -0.90 3.43 3.82
CA ILE A 124 0.04 2.57 3.10
C ILE A 124 1.42 3.22 2.95
N THR A 125 1.49 4.54 2.76
CA THR A 125 2.75 5.29 2.71
C THR A 125 3.50 5.24 4.04
N LEU A 126 2.77 5.34 5.17
CA LEU A 126 3.35 5.16 6.52
C LEU A 126 4.00 3.79 6.72
N TYR A 127 3.55 2.77 6.01
CA TYR A 127 4.16 1.44 6.00
C TYR A 127 5.26 1.32 4.96
N GLU A 128 4.98 1.73 3.72
CA GLU A 128 5.80 1.42 2.55
C GLU A 128 7.11 2.20 2.49
N ILE A 129 7.10 3.50 2.83
CA ILE A 129 8.31 4.33 2.80
C ILE A 129 9.35 3.83 3.83
N PRO A 130 9.02 3.63 5.12
CA PRO A 130 9.97 3.06 6.06
C PRO A 130 10.41 1.64 5.68
N ASN A 131 9.50 0.81 5.16
CA ASN A 131 9.79 -0.55 4.74
C ASN A 131 10.77 -0.61 3.57
N SER A 132 10.58 0.23 2.54
CA SER A 132 11.48 0.27 1.38
C SER A 132 12.86 0.76 1.76
N ALA A 133 12.92 1.76 2.62
CA ALA A 133 14.18 2.33 3.08
C ALA A 133 14.95 1.39 4.05
N LEU A 134 14.27 0.42 4.67
CA LEU A 134 14.90 -0.56 5.57
C LEU A 134 15.92 -1.44 4.84
N VAL A 135 15.75 -1.72 3.55
CA VAL A 135 16.69 -2.54 2.75
C VAL A 135 18.11 -1.98 2.79
N ALA A 136 18.24 -0.65 2.75
CA ALA A 136 19.54 0.02 2.84
C ALA A 136 20.19 -0.10 4.22
N GLU A 137 19.42 -0.37 5.27
CA GLU A 137 19.95 -0.59 6.63
C GLU A 137 20.33 -2.07 6.88
N ILE A 138 19.72 -3.00 6.12
CA ILE A 138 19.96 -4.44 6.29
C ILE A 138 21.33 -4.85 5.73
N THR A 139 21.75 -4.25 4.62
CA THR A 139 23.02 -4.59 3.98
C THR A 139 23.57 -3.44 3.13
N ASP A 140 24.91 -3.31 3.10
CA ASP A 140 25.61 -2.38 2.20
C ASP A 140 26.01 -3.04 0.88
N ASP A 141 25.86 -4.36 0.76
CA ASP A 141 26.19 -5.11 -0.45
C ASP A 141 25.10 -4.92 -1.51
N TYR A 142 25.51 -4.50 -2.72
CA TYR A 142 24.60 -4.23 -3.82
C TYR A 142 23.84 -5.48 -4.29
N ASP A 143 24.53 -6.61 -4.40
CA ASP A 143 23.94 -7.87 -4.88
C ASP A 143 22.94 -8.42 -3.88
N GLU A 144 23.24 -8.29 -2.58
CA GLU A 144 22.32 -8.66 -1.51
C GLU A 144 21.08 -7.76 -1.48
N ARG A 145 21.23 -6.44 -1.69
CA ARG A 145 20.09 -5.51 -1.84
C ARG A 145 19.19 -5.91 -3.00
N THR A 146 19.79 -6.16 -4.16
CA THR A 146 19.07 -6.60 -5.36
C THR A 146 18.33 -7.91 -5.13
N SER A 147 18.98 -8.86 -4.43
CA SER A 147 18.36 -10.13 -4.06
C SER A 147 17.14 -9.92 -3.14
N ILE A 148 17.23 -9.10 -2.08
CA ILE A 148 16.11 -8.80 -1.17
C ILE A 148 14.94 -8.16 -1.93
N LEU A 149 15.24 -7.18 -2.80
CA LEU A 149 14.22 -6.52 -3.62
C LEU A 149 13.56 -7.48 -4.60
N SER A 150 14.29 -8.45 -5.15
CA SER A 150 13.72 -9.48 -6.04
C SER A 150 12.66 -10.32 -5.32
N TYR A 151 12.91 -10.76 -4.07
CA TYR A 151 11.90 -11.43 -3.26
C TYR A 151 10.69 -10.53 -2.98
N ARG A 152 10.94 -9.26 -2.65
CA ARG A 152 9.89 -8.27 -2.42
C ARG A 152 8.97 -8.10 -3.64
N TYR A 153 9.55 -7.90 -4.83
CA TYR A 153 8.77 -7.77 -6.06
C TYR A 153 8.03 -9.05 -6.42
N PHE A 154 8.66 -10.21 -6.25
CA PHE A 154 8.00 -11.50 -6.50
C PHE A 154 6.73 -11.67 -5.66
N PHE A 155 6.83 -11.44 -4.35
CA PHE A 155 5.67 -11.54 -3.46
C PHE A 155 4.65 -10.42 -3.68
N GLY A 156 5.09 -9.21 -4.04
CA GLY A 156 4.21 -8.12 -4.42
C GLY A 156 3.36 -8.48 -5.65
N TRP A 157 3.99 -8.99 -6.71
CA TRP A 157 3.25 -9.46 -7.89
C TRP A 157 2.32 -10.63 -7.60
N ALA A 158 2.72 -11.57 -6.76
CA ALA A 158 1.85 -12.66 -6.32
C ALA A 158 0.60 -12.12 -5.61
N GLY A 159 0.76 -11.15 -4.70
CA GLY A 159 -0.37 -10.44 -4.06
C GLY A 159 -1.27 -9.73 -5.06
N GLY A 160 -0.68 -9.06 -6.04
CA GLY A 160 -1.43 -8.38 -7.11
C GLY A 160 -2.27 -9.34 -7.96
N ILE A 161 -1.72 -10.51 -8.32
CA ILE A 161 -2.44 -11.55 -9.06
C ILE A 161 -3.62 -12.09 -8.22
N LEU A 162 -3.40 -12.34 -6.93
CA LEU A 162 -4.47 -12.77 -6.03
C LEU A 162 -5.60 -11.74 -5.95
N MET A 163 -5.26 -10.45 -5.83
CA MET A 163 -6.25 -9.37 -5.83
C MET A 163 -6.99 -9.28 -7.17
N GLY A 164 -6.28 -9.38 -8.29
CA GLY A 164 -6.90 -9.40 -9.62
C GLY A 164 -7.90 -10.54 -9.79
N TYR A 165 -7.54 -11.74 -9.36
CA TYR A 165 -8.44 -12.88 -9.36
C TYR A 165 -9.68 -12.64 -8.49
N TYR A 166 -9.48 -12.13 -7.27
CA TYR A 166 -10.59 -11.82 -6.36
C TYR A 166 -11.52 -10.74 -6.92
N ALA A 167 -10.95 -9.67 -7.45
CA ALA A 167 -11.74 -8.58 -8.03
C ALA A 167 -12.60 -9.03 -9.21
N LEU A 168 -12.04 -9.81 -10.13
CA LEU A 168 -12.76 -10.31 -11.30
C LEU A 168 -13.81 -11.39 -10.96
N THR A 169 -13.64 -12.09 -9.84
CA THR A 169 -14.54 -13.21 -9.49
C THR A 169 -15.65 -12.78 -8.52
N TYR A 170 -15.40 -11.77 -7.66
CA TYR A 170 -16.31 -11.44 -6.55
C TYR A 170 -16.70 -9.95 -6.48
N LEU A 171 -15.84 -9.01 -6.90
CA LEU A 171 -16.13 -7.58 -6.75
C LEU A 171 -16.87 -6.98 -7.94
N LEU A 172 -16.64 -7.51 -9.14
CA LEU A 172 -17.19 -6.99 -10.39
C LEU A 172 -18.30 -7.88 -10.98
N VAL A 173 -18.73 -8.88 -10.27
CA VAL A 173 -19.85 -9.78 -10.59
C VAL A 173 -20.99 -9.51 -9.64
#